data_ccdd3b8565a0d9028ceba901c9079f39
#
_entry.id   ccdd3b8565a0d9028ceba901c9079f39
#
_cell.length_a   1.000
_cell.length_b   1.000
_cell.length_c   1.000
_cell.angle_alpha   90.00
_cell.angle_beta   90.00
_cell.angle_gamma   90.00
#
_symmetry.space_group_name_H-M   'P 1'
#
loop_
_entity.id
_entity.type
_entity.pdbx_description
1 polymer ?
#
loop_
_entity_poly.entity_id
_entity_poly.type
_entity_poly.pdbx_seq_one_letter_code
_entity_poly.pdbx_strand_id
1 'polypeptide(L)'
;KNTISMPDSLLFKPGWTDNMRNGIQHRLPINMPIKLFKYLTWTTSLNLTDKMYLSYLEKSWVTDTITPQGYVKTDTINKFRNVFTYDVSSNITTKLYGMIAFKKGPVRAIRHVITPQVGFSYNPDYSSKFWNYYGTYTDAAGTEQLYSLFQNGIFGSPQQSKSGRITYSIN
;
A
#
# COMPACT_ATOMS: atom_id res chain seq x y z
N LYS A 1 10.79 12.16 -2.59
CA LYS A 1 11.89 11.18 -2.54
C LYS A 1 12.59 11.15 -3.88
N ASN A 2 13.91 11.12 -3.87
CA ASN A 2 14.75 10.98 -5.05
C ASN A 2 15.68 9.80 -4.82
N THR A 3 15.92 9.00 -5.81
CA THR A 3 16.84 7.87 -5.73
C THR A 3 17.55 7.73 -7.07
N ILE A 4 18.86 7.55 -7.01
CA ILE A 4 19.69 7.22 -8.15
C ILE A 4 20.48 5.96 -7.81
N SER A 5 20.62 5.08 -8.77
CA SER A 5 21.43 3.88 -8.65
C SER A 5 22.34 3.82 -9.87
N MET A 6 23.61 4.12 -9.67
CA MET A 6 24.64 4.09 -10.72
C MET A 6 26.00 3.86 -10.11
N PRO A 7 26.98 3.36 -10.88
CA PRO A 7 28.39 3.32 -10.46
C PRO A 7 28.93 4.72 -10.18
N ASP A 8 29.79 4.86 -9.15
CA ASP A 8 30.38 6.13 -8.75
C ASP A 8 31.15 6.83 -9.88
N SER A 9 31.69 6.04 -10.83
CA SER A 9 32.40 6.56 -12.00
C SER A 9 31.53 7.34 -12.98
N LEU A 10 30.22 7.25 -12.87
CA LEU A 10 29.26 7.97 -13.71
C LEU A 10 28.65 9.19 -13.01
N LEU A 11 28.88 9.37 -11.71
CA LEU A 11 28.41 10.53 -10.97
C LEU A 11 28.99 11.83 -11.57
N PHE A 12 28.13 12.81 -11.71
CA PHE A 12 28.45 14.15 -12.25
C PHE A 12 28.92 14.19 -13.72
N LYS A 13 28.82 13.07 -14.47
CA LYS A 13 29.00 13.10 -15.93
C LYS A 13 27.69 13.53 -16.62
N PRO A 14 27.75 14.07 -17.86
CA PRO A 14 26.53 14.38 -18.62
C PRO A 14 25.57 13.19 -18.66
N GLY A 15 24.28 13.43 -18.37
CA GLY A 15 23.26 12.39 -18.34
C GLY A 15 23.15 11.57 -17.04
N TRP A 16 23.90 11.91 -15.99
CA TRP A 16 23.83 11.20 -14.71
C TRP A 16 22.44 11.26 -14.05
N THR A 17 21.64 12.30 -14.39
CA THR A 17 20.26 12.45 -13.90
C THR A 17 19.22 11.62 -14.67
N ASP A 18 19.58 11.06 -15.83
CA ASP A 18 18.61 10.40 -16.72
C ASP A 18 18.00 9.15 -16.08
N ASN A 19 18.76 8.49 -15.18
CA ASN A 19 18.30 7.35 -14.39
C ASN A 19 17.78 7.73 -12.99
N MET A 20 17.64 9.03 -12.69
CA MET A 20 17.16 9.49 -11.40
C MET A 20 15.66 9.20 -11.26
N ARG A 21 15.30 8.45 -10.24
CA ARG A 21 13.91 8.18 -9.89
C ARG A 21 13.43 9.23 -8.91
N ASN A 22 12.54 10.09 -9.37
CA ASN A 22 11.98 11.19 -8.60
C ASN A 22 10.50 10.97 -8.38
N GLY A 23 10.01 11.41 -7.23
CA GLY A 23 8.59 11.36 -6.94
C GLY A 23 8.23 12.10 -5.67
N ILE A 24 6.98 12.49 -5.59
CA ILE A 24 6.39 13.15 -4.42
C ILE A 24 5.29 12.24 -3.89
N GLN A 25 5.22 12.09 -2.58
CA GLN A 25 4.16 11.32 -1.92
C GLN A 25 3.52 12.20 -0.85
N HIS A 26 2.20 12.30 -0.93
CA HIS A 26 1.36 12.88 0.11
C HIS A 26 0.58 11.78 0.81
N ARG A 27 0.49 11.88 2.14
CA ARG A 27 -0.35 11.01 2.96
C ARG A 27 -1.25 11.86 3.83
N LEU A 28 -2.52 11.55 3.80
CA LEU A 28 -3.54 12.19 4.62
C LEU A 28 -4.25 11.13 5.46
N PRO A 29 -3.82 10.91 6.71
CA PRO A 29 -4.55 10.05 7.65
C PRO A 29 -5.73 10.82 8.25
N ILE A 30 -6.91 10.23 8.19
CA ILE A 30 -8.13 10.73 8.81
C ILE A 30 -8.57 9.71 9.85
N ASN A 31 -8.60 10.10 11.12
CA ASN A 31 -9.00 9.25 12.22
C ASN A 31 -10.22 9.83 12.92
N MET A 32 -11.27 9.04 13.04
CA MET A 32 -12.55 9.42 13.63
C MET A 32 -12.87 8.51 14.82
N PRO A 33 -12.43 8.86 16.04
CA PRO A 33 -12.82 8.12 17.24
C PRO A 33 -14.21 8.57 17.71
N ILE A 34 -15.12 7.62 17.90
CA ILE A 34 -16.48 7.82 18.39
C ILE A 34 -16.66 7.00 19.66
N LYS A 35 -17.16 7.61 20.73
CA LYS A 35 -17.54 6.88 21.95
C LYS A 35 -19.01 6.50 21.87
N LEU A 36 -19.28 5.20 21.89
CA LEU A 36 -20.62 4.65 21.93
C LEU A 36 -20.94 4.14 23.35
N PHE A 37 -22.12 4.45 23.88
CA PHE A 37 -22.63 3.93 25.15
C PHE A 37 -21.66 4.09 26.35
N LYS A 38 -20.82 5.12 26.40
CA LYS A 38 -19.81 5.42 27.44
C LYS A 38 -18.64 4.42 27.53
N TYR A 39 -18.78 3.18 27.10
CA TYR A 39 -17.82 2.10 27.36
C TYR A 39 -17.12 1.59 26.09
N LEU A 40 -17.72 1.87 24.94
CA LEU A 40 -17.25 1.34 23.66
C LEU A 40 -16.65 2.47 22.85
N THR A 41 -15.40 2.31 22.44
CA THR A 41 -14.72 3.22 21.53
C THR A 41 -14.67 2.60 20.14
N TRP A 42 -15.28 3.27 19.19
CA TRP A 42 -15.21 2.90 17.78
C TRP A 42 -14.32 3.92 17.04
N THR A 43 -13.25 3.44 16.44
CA THR A 43 -12.31 4.27 15.69
C THR A 43 -12.32 3.83 14.24
N THR A 44 -12.69 4.73 13.34
CA THR A 44 -12.55 4.52 11.90
C THR A 44 -11.38 5.35 11.39
N SER A 45 -10.49 4.72 10.64
CA SER A 45 -9.33 5.37 10.03
C SER A 45 -9.41 5.22 8.51
N LEU A 46 -9.24 6.32 7.81
CA LEU A 46 -9.12 6.38 6.36
C LEU A 46 -7.75 6.98 6.04
N ASN A 47 -6.90 6.22 5.38
CA ASN A 47 -5.61 6.71 4.93
C ASN A 47 -5.68 6.95 3.42
N LEU A 48 -5.48 8.18 3.01
CA LEU A 48 -5.39 8.58 1.62
C LEU A 48 -3.92 8.77 1.28
N THR A 49 -3.48 8.18 0.19
CA THR A 49 -2.09 8.31 -0.29
C THR A 49 -2.11 8.69 -1.76
N ASP A 50 -1.49 9.82 -2.06
CA ASP A 50 -1.23 10.28 -3.42
C ASP A 50 0.27 10.19 -3.71
N LYS A 51 0.62 9.47 -4.77
CA LYS A 51 1.99 9.25 -5.23
C LYS A 51 2.13 9.83 -6.63
N MET A 52 3.00 10.79 -6.78
CA MET A 52 3.30 11.46 -8.05
C MET A 52 4.55 10.89 -8.64
N TYR A 53 4.46 10.37 -9.87
CA TYR A 53 5.56 9.82 -10.64
C TYR A 53 5.85 10.74 -11.82
N LEU A 54 7.11 10.94 -12.14
CA LEU A 54 7.56 11.71 -13.30
C LEU A 54 7.76 10.83 -14.53
N SER A 55 7.76 9.52 -14.35
CA SER A 55 7.86 8.55 -15.45
C SER A 55 7.07 7.30 -15.13
N TYR A 56 6.65 6.59 -16.17
CA TYR A 56 6.00 5.28 -16.06
C TYR A 56 6.52 4.36 -17.17
N LEU A 57 6.20 3.07 -17.08
CA LEU A 57 6.65 2.07 -18.04
C LEU A 57 5.54 1.67 -18.99
N GLU A 58 5.92 1.45 -20.26
CA GLU A 58 5.09 0.75 -21.23
C GLU A 58 5.81 -0.51 -21.68
N LYS A 59 5.08 -1.63 -21.73
CA LYS A 59 5.59 -2.91 -22.19
C LYS A 59 4.84 -3.34 -23.44
N SER A 60 5.60 -3.85 -24.41
CA SER A 60 5.07 -4.45 -25.61
C SER A 60 5.85 -5.72 -25.95
N TRP A 61 5.18 -6.69 -26.55
CA TRP A 61 5.84 -7.84 -27.11
C TRP A 61 6.36 -7.52 -28.50
N VAL A 62 7.63 -7.79 -28.73
CA VAL A 62 8.26 -7.59 -30.05
C VAL A 62 8.75 -8.96 -30.56
N THR A 63 8.28 -9.35 -31.75
CA THR A 63 8.82 -10.49 -32.50
C THR A 63 10.03 -10.01 -33.29
N ASP A 64 11.18 -10.60 -33.05
CA ASP A 64 12.38 -10.33 -33.82
C ASP A 64 12.46 -11.32 -34.99
N THR A 65 12.87 -10.85 -36.15
CA THR A 65 13.11 -11.69 -37.31
C THR A 65 14.34 -12.60 -37.15
N ILE A 66 15.22 -12.29 -36.22
CA ILE A 66 16.48 -13.01 -35.95
C ILE A 66 16.27 -14.08 -34.88
N THR A 67 15.44 -13.79 -33.86
CA THR A 67 15.10 -14.73 -32.78
C THR A 67 13.60 -15.05 -32.81
N PRO A 68 13.19 -16.27 -33.24
CA PRO A 68 11.76 -16.63 -33.34
C PRO A 68 10.98 -16.53 -32.03
N GLN A 69 11.67 -16.39 -30.91
CA GLN A 69 11.04 -16.38 -29.59
C GLN A 69 10.51 -15.01 -29.14
N GLY A 70 10.92 -13.91 -29.79
CA GLY A 70 10.53 -12.56 -29.38
C GLY A 70 10.98 -12.16 -27.96
N TYR A 71 10.72 -10.94 -27.55
CA TYR A 71 11.03 -10.44 -26.20
C TYR A 71 10.08 -9.33 -25.78
N VAL A 72 10.02 -9.10 -24.45
CA VAL A 72 9.26 -7.98 -23.89
C VAL A 72 10.10 -6.72 -23.96
N LYS A 73 9.72 -5.80 -24.84
CA LYS A 73 10.27 -4.45 -24.89
C LYS A 73 9.66 -3.63 -23.76
N THR A 74 10.50 -2.94 -22.99
CA THR A 74 10.09 -2.05 -21.91
C THR A 74 10.59 -0.65 -22.21
N ASP A 75 9.67 0.26 -22.46
CA ASP A 75 9.96 1.68 -22.72
C ASP A 75 9.62 2.50 -21.47
N THR A 76 10.49 3.48 -21.14
CA THR A 76 10.24 4.42 -20.05
C THR A 76 9.68 5.71 -20.65
N ILE A 77 8.48 6.05 -20.28
CA ILE A 77 7.80 7.26 -20.73
C ILE A 77 7.98 8.34 -19.66
N ASN A 78 8.70 9.40 -19.99
CA ASN A 78 8.89 10.55 -19.11
C ASN A 78 7.68 11.48 -19.17
N LYS A 79 6.63 11.10 -18.46
CA LYS A 79 5.38 11.86 -18.35
C LYS A 79 4.84 11.76 -16.93
N PHE A 80 4.35 12.87 -16.43
CA PHE A 80 3.72 12.94 -15.10
C PHE A 80 2.49 12.05 -15.02
N ARG A 81 2.44 11.23 -13.97
CA ARG A 81 1.24 10.49 -13.53
C ARG A 81 1.14 10.48 -12.02
N ASN A 82 -0.09 10.56 -11.52
CA ASN A 82 -0.37 10.35 -10.11
C ASN A 82 -1.09 9.02 -9.88
N VAL A 83 -0.87 8.46 -8.72
CA VAL A 83 -1.48 7.23 -8.22
C VAL A 83 -2.12 7.53 -6.89
N PHE A 84 -3.44 7.58 -6.87
CA PHE A 84 -4.22 7.77 -5.67
C PHE A 84 -4.65 6.41 -5.11
N THR A 85 -4.31 6.16 -3.85
CA THR A 85 -4.70 4.94 -3.14
C THR A 85 -5.31 5.28 -1.79
N TYR A 86 -6.21 4.43 -1.32
CA TYR A 86 -6.80 4.55 0.01
C TYR A 86 -6.90 3.20 0.69
N ASP A 87 -6.82 3.22 2.00
CA ASP A 87 -7.18 2.09 2.85
C ASP A 87 -8.11 2.56 3.96
N VAL A 88 -9.01 1.67 4.33
CA VAL A 88 -10.00 1.91 5.39
C VAL A 88 -9.79 0.87 6.48
N SER A 89 -9.74 1.33 7.72
CA SER A 89 -9.77 0.44 8.87
C SER A 89 -10.79 0.93 9.90
N SER A 90 -11.40 0.00 10.58
CA SER A 90 -12.39 0.25 11.62
C SER A 90 -12.08 -0.65 12.81
N ASN A 91 -12.03 -0.08 13.99
CA ASN A 91 -11.68 -0.78 15.21
C ASN A 91 -12.64 -0.44 16.33
N ILE A 92 -13.15 -1.46 17.00
CA ILE A 92 -14.03 -1.34 18.16
C ILE A 92 -13.30 -1.91 19.35
N THR A 93 -13.16 -1.12 20.40
CA THR A 93 -12.52 -1.53 21.66
C THR A 93 -13.35 -1.12 22.86
N THR A 94 -13.31 -1.94 23.91
CA THR A 94 -13.91 -1.62 25.21
C THR A 94 -13.00 -2.06 26.34
N LYS A 95 -13.23 -1.52 27.53
CA LYS A 95 -12.52 -1.95 28.75
C LYS A 95 -13.50 -2.50 29.75
N LEU A 96 -13.32 -3.76 30.12
CA LEU A 96 -14.08 -4.43 31.13
C LEU A 96 -13.26 -4.48 32.42
N TYR A 97 -13.85 -4.05 33.51
CA TYR A 97 -13.21 -4.00 34.82
C TYR A 97 -13.83 -5.02 35.75
N GLY A 98 -13.03 -5.97 36.25
CA GLY A 98 -13.36 -6.85 37.34
C GLY A 98 -12.60 -6.42 38.60
N MET A 99 -13.23 -6.44 39.76
CA MET A 99 -12.57 -6.21 41.03
C MET A 99 -13.04 -7.25 42.05
N ILE A 100 -12.08 -7.91 42.67
CA ILE A 100 -12.31 -8.85 43.76
C ILE A 100 -11.66 -8.26 45.01
N ALA A 101 -12.44 -7.99 46.05
CA ALA A 101 -11.96 -7.47 47.32
C ALA A 101 -11.91 -8.59 48.35
N PHE A 102 -10.82 -8.67 49.10
CA PHE A 102 -10.60 -9.65 50.16
C PHE A 102 -10.78 -8.98 51.53
N LYS A 103 -11.54 -9.63 52.42
CA LYS A 103 -11.77 -9.09 53.77
C LYS A 103 -10.59 -9.31 54.70
N LYS A 104 -9.74 -10.33 54.44
CA LYS A 104 -8.58 -10.70 55.29
C LYS A 104 -7.41 -11.08 54.36
N GLY A 105 -6.17 -10.87 54.87
CA GLY A 105 -4.93 -11.25 54.20
C GLY A 105 -4.09 -10.02 53.73
N PRO A 106 -2.88 -10.27 53.20
CA PRO A 106 -1.97 -9.20 52.77
C PRO A 106 -2.44 -8.50 51.48
N VAL A 107 -3.26 -9.16 50.68
CA VAL A 107 -3.84 -8.60 49.44
C VAL A 107 -5.25 -8.09 49.76
N ARG A 108 -5.47 -6.81 49.60
CA ARG A 108 -6.76 -6.14 49.86
C ARG A 108 -7.75 -6.26 48.73
N ALA A 109 -7.27 -6.13 47.49
CA ALA A 109 -8.10 -6.26 46.32
C ALA A 109 -7.25 -6.61 45.07
N ILE A 110 -7.83 -7.34 44.16
CA ILE A 110 -7.28 -7.60 42.83
C ILE A 110 -8.22 -6.90 41.80
N ARG A 111 -7.66 -6.02 41.00
CA ARG A 111 -8.35 -5.40 39.87
C ARG A 111 -7.90 -6.07 38.58
N HIS A 112 -8.81 -6.63 37.84
CA HIS A 112 -8.58 -7.21 36.55
C HIS A 112 -9.16 -6.28 35.48
N VAL A 113 -8.40 -6.01 34.41
CA VAL A 113 -8.85 -5.18 33.28
C VAL A 113 -8.69 -6.02 32.04
N ILE A 114 -9.78 -6.22 31.32
CA ILE A 114 -9.81 -6.93 30.04
C ILE A 114 -10.15 -5.92 28.95
N THR A 115 -9.37 -5.90 27.89
CA THR A 115 -9.58 -4.97 26.75
C THR A 115 -9.82 -5.79 25.49
N PRO A 116 -11.07 -6.25 25.24
CA PRO A 116 -11.42 -6.87 23.97
C PRO A 116 -11.43 -5.82 22.85
N GLN A 117 -10.96 -6.25 21.69
CA GLN A 117 -10.83 -5.44 20.51
C GLN A 117 -11.21 -6.26 19.27
N VAL A 118 -12.01 -5.65 18.39
CA VAL A 118 -12.35 -6.20 17.07
C VAL A 118 -12.04 -5.15 16.02
N GLY A 119 -11.23 -5.53 15.04
CA GLY A 119 -10.83 -4.66 13.95
C GLY A 119 -11.23 -5.23 12.60
N PHE A 120 -11.48 -4.33 11.67
CA PHE A 120 -11.68 -4.59 10.25
C PHE A 120 -10.78 -3.69 9.44
N SER A 121 -10.12 -4.22 8.42
CA SER A 121 -9.36 -3.42 7.45
C SER A 121 -9.68 -3.85 6.03
N TYR A 122 -9.67 -2.88 5.14
CA TYR A 122 -9.98 -3.07 3.72
C TYR A 122 -9.04 -2.27 2.85
N ASN A 123 -8.44 -2.95 1.85
CA ASN A 123 -7.65 -2.35 0.79
C ASN A 123 -8.26 -2.76 -0.56
N PRO A 124 -8.56 -1.80 -1.46
CA PRO A 124 -9.05 -2.09 -2.78
C PRO A 124 -8.01 -2.76 -3.68
N ASP A 125 -8.49 -3.37 -4.74
CA ASP A 125 -7.67 -3.81 -5.87
C ASP A 125 -7.45 -2.64 -6.83
N TYR A 126 -6.19 -2.25 -7.00
CA TYR A 126 -5.79 -1.17 -7.90
C TYR A 126 -5.37 -1.66 -9.29
N SER A 127 -5.44 -2.98 -9.56
CA SER A 127 -5.15 -3.54 -10.88
C SER A 127 -6.30 -3.43 -11.88
N SER A 128 -7.50 -3.07 -11.40
CA SER A 128 -8.66 -2.93 -12.28
C SER A 128 -8.47 -1.79 -13.30
N LYS A 129 -9.06 -1.95 -14.48
CA LYS A 129 -9.01 -0.96 -15.58
C LYS A 129 -9.50 0.44 -15.17
N PHE A 130 -10.37 0.53 -14.18
CA PHE A 130 -10.89 1.78 -13.65
C PHE A 130 -9.77 2.72 -13.15
N TRP A 131 -8.76 2.17 -12.48
CA TRP A 131 -7.66 2.95 -11.91
C TRP A 131 -6.60 3.36 -12.93
N ASN A 132 -6.47 2.59 -14.02
CA ASN A 132 -5.46 2.81 -15.06
C ASN A 132 -4.01 2.87 -14.52
N TYR A 133 -3.70 2.03 -13.52
CA TYR A 133 -2.37 1.90 -12.94
C TYR A 133 -1.60 0.70 -13.47
N TYR A 134 -2.31 -0.18 -14.20
CA TYR A 134 -1.78 -1.38 -14.81
C TYR A 134 -2.03 -1.36 -16.32
N GLY A 135 -1.08 -1.88 -17.05
CA GLY A 135 -1.20 -2.13 -18.48
C GLY A 135 -1.15 -3.64 -18.76
N THR A 136 -1.51 -4.01 -19.97
CA THR A 136 -1.41 -5.39 -20.46
C THR A 136 -0.60 -5.42 -21.75
N TYR A 137 0.10 -6.54 -21.99
CA TYR A 137 0.66 -6.87 -23.29
C TYR A 137 0.37 -8.35 -23.60
N THR A 138 0.29 -8.69 -24.87
CA THR A 138 0.06 -10.07 -25.31
C THR A 138 1.41 -10.72 -25.63
N ASP A 139 1.70 -11.85 -25.02
CA ASP A 139 2.95 -12.60 -25.25
C ASP A 139 2.88 -13.46 -26.52
N ALA A 140 3.97 -14.21 -26.82
CA ALA A 140 4.06 -15.09 -27.97
C ALA A 140 2.99 -16.20 -28.02
N ALA A 141 2.49 -16.62 -26.86
CA ALA A 141 1.45 -17.64 -26.73
C ALA A 141 0.02 -17.09 -26.91
N GLY A 142 -0.11 -15.78 -27.16
CA GLY A 142 -1.40 -15.10 -27.21
C GLY A 142 -2.00 -14.81 -25.84
N THR A 143 -1.24 -14.98 -24.75
CA THR A 143 -1.69 -14.76 -23.38
C THR A 143 -1.52 -13.31 -22.98
N GLU A 144 -2.57 -12.71 -22.42
CA GLU A 144 -2.52 -11.35 -21.90
C GLU A 144 -1.81 -11.30 -20.55
N GLN A 145 -0.70 -10.58 -20.49
CA GLN A 145 0.13 -10.41 -19.30
C GLN A 145 -0.09 -9.03 -18.68
N LEU A 146 -0.50 -9.01 -17.41
CA LEU A 146 -0.73 -7.80 -16.64
C LEU A 146 0.59 -7.30 -16.03
N TYR A 147 0.86 -6.01 -16.12
CA TYR A 147 2.03 -5.38 -15.49
C TYR A 147 1.68 -4.02 -14.87
N SER A 148 2.40 -3.64 -13.84
CA SER A 148 2.25 -2.29 -13.28
C SER A 148 3.03 -1.27 -14.09
N LEU A 149 2.40 -0.16 -14.44
CA LEU A 149 3.06 1.00 -15.05
C LEU A 149 4.15 1.59 -14.15
N PHE A 150 4.09 1.34 -12.84
CA PHE A 150 4.96 1.92 -11.82
C PHE A 150 5.90 0.92 -11.15
N GLN A 151 6.09 -0.28 -11.71
CA GLN A 151 6.91 -1.34 -11.09
C GLN A 151 8.35 -0.91 -10.78
N ASN A 152 8.96 -0.07 -11.61
CA ASN A 152 10.29 0.50 -11.40
C ASN A 152 10.26 1.91 -10.79
N GLY A 153 9.07 2.40 -10.46
CA GLY A 153 8.91 3.72 -9.85
C GLY A 153 9.42 3.75 -8.40
N ILE A 154 9.74 4.97 -7.92
CA ILE A 154 10.34 5.19 -6.60
C ILE A 154 9.47 4.73 -5.42
N PHE A 155 8.15 4.61 -5.62
CA PHE A 155 7.19 4.14 -4.60
C PHE A 155 6.64 2.74 -4.91
N GLY A 156 7.13 2.09 -5.98
CA GLY A 156 6.68 0.78 -6.42
C GLY A 156 5.24 0.76 -6.96
N SER A 157 4.76 -0.44 -7.22
CA SER A 157 3.42 -0.68 -7.75
C SER A 157 2.34 -0.47 -6.68
N PRO A 158 1.14 0.01 -7.04
CA PRO A 158 -0.04 -0.12 -6.20
C PRO A 158 -0.39 -1.59 -5.96
N GLN A 159 -1.17 -1.86 -4.92
CA GLN A 159 -1.61 -3.23 -4.61
C GLN A 159 -2.46 -3.81 -5.74
N GLN A 160 -2.14 -5.05 -6.14
CA GLN A 160 -2.80 -5.75 -7.25
C GLN A 160 -4.01 -6.57 -6.80
N SER A 161 -4.17 -6.84 -5.52
CA SER A 161 -5.25 -7.66 -5.00
C SER A 161 -6.09 -6.92 -3.98
N LYS A 162 -7.39 -7.17 -4.02
CA LYS A 162 -8.32 -6.77 -2.97
C LYS A 162 -8.01 -7.54 -1.69
N SER A 163 -7.91 -6.87 -0.57
CA SER A 163 -7.75 -7.52 0.73
C SER A 163 -8.72 -6.97 1.77
N GLY A 164 -9.36 -7.88 2.49
CA GLY A 164 -10.16 -7.60 3.67
C GLY A 164 -9.66 -8.46 4.81
N ARG A 165 -9.51 -7.89 6.00
CA ARG A 165 -9.04 -8.59 7.19
C ARG A 165 -9.91 -8.24 8.38
N ILE A 166 -10.31 -9.27 9.14
CA ILE A 166 -10.91 -9.12 10.45
C ILE A 166 -9.88 -9.57 11.48
N THR A 167 -9.69 -8.77 12.51
CA THR A 167 -8.79 -9.07 13.62
C THR A 167 -9.57 -9.01 14.92
N TYR A 168 -9.25 -9.89 15.85
CA TYR A 168 -9.76 -9.82 17.21
C TYR A 168 -8.61 -10.05 18.18
N SER A 169 -8.64 -9.37 19.29
CA SER A 169 -7.68 -9.57 20.38
C SER A 169 -8.32 -9.30 21.74
N ILE A 170 -7.78 -9.91 22.76
CA ILE A 170 -8.15 -9.70 24.16
C ILE A 170 -6.84 -9.45 24.92
N ASN A 171 -6.71 -8.26 25.51
CA ASN A 171 -5.56 -7.84 26.33
C ASN A 171 -5.97 -7.55 27.77
#